data_efa0bca5777fe56dd4161a63d8e5c998
#
_entry.id   efa0bca5777fe56dd4161a63d8e5c998
#
_cell.length_a   1.000
_cell.length_b   1.000
_cell.length_c   1.000
_cell.angle_alpha   90.00
_cell.angle_beta   90.00
_cell.angle_gamma   90.00
#
_symmetry.space_group_name_H-M   'P 1'
#
loop_
_entity.id
_entity.type
_entity.pdbx_description
1 polymer ?
#
loop_
_entity_poly.entity_id
_entity_poly.type
_entity_poly.pdbx_seq_one_letter_code
_entity_poly.pdbx_strand_id
1 'polypeptide(L)'
;MTHRRASSRGGGIAPAVMLRQPSRVGTWASRARWALWRAVCWLLGGLTVAGELPRLRAYVVVANHGSHADTAALLAALPPASRPVFAAAADYWFDVPARRAVASGLAGILPVRREPGAYAALLAAARPALAAGRTVVVYPEGTRSTDGEVGEFHSGAVRLAADCGAALVPAAVLGTRDVLPKHGRVRPAPMEVRIGAPRAPEATDAGQLRADVLDLLGRGPARRRTSAVWARVARLVRGPRGLLVAFAWGFAEALSWPVMAEMTLVFLAAAVPSRVPALASSIVAGSLAGVLLNARLAAAGWWLPAPLTTDRMQAAARADLADGASGILHQALSGIPVKLYARAAGELGTDPWALLAWAGVDRGLRMAAAGVLVWLVAHGLHPWLRRCYGTYLVLTAVGFAGALTMIVAAWS
;
A
#
# COMPACT_ATOMS: atom_id res chain seq x y z
N MET A 1 -59.83 5.14 -29.57
CA MET A 1 -58.36 5.40 -29.70
C MET A 1 -57.70 5.00 -28.40
N THR A 2 -57.18 3.77 -28.33
CA THR A 2 -56.59 3.17 -27.14
C THR A 2 -55.09 3.03 -27.35
N HIS A 3 -54.31 3.86 -26.62
CA HIS A 3 -52.85 3.78 -26.59
C HIS A 3 -52.39 2.56 -25.74
N ARG A 4 -51.87 1.55 -26.43
CA ARG A 4 -51.11 0.45 -25.81
C ARG A 4 -49.74 1.00 -25.34
N ARG A 5 -49.49 0.99 -24.03
CA ARG A 5 -48.17 1.14 -23.46
C ARG A 5 -47.36 -0.16 -23.65
N ALA A 6 -46.25 -0.07 -24.37
CA ALA A 6 -45.27 -1.15 -24.44
C ALA A 6 -44.51 -1.23 -23.12
N SER A 7 -44.65 -2.33 -22.39
CA SER A 7 -43.86 -2.66 -21.22
C SER A 7 -42.52 -3.21 -21.68
N SER A 8 -41.43 -2.49 -21.38
CA SER A 8 -40.05 -2.98 -21.50
C SER A 8 -39.82 -4.09 -20.47
N ARG A 9 -39.84 -5.34 -20.94
CA ARG A 9 -39.40 -6.49 -20.13
C ARG A 9 -37.89 -6.39 -19.98
N GLY A 10 -37.42 -5.99 -18.80
CA GLY A 10 -36.07 -6.19 -18.37
C GLY A 10 -35.76 -7.69 -18.29
N GLY A 11 -34.80 -8.16 -19.09
CA GLY A 11 -34.32 -9.54 -19.06
C GLY A 11 -33.69 -9.85 -17.70
N GLY A 12 -34.46 -10.49 -16.84
CA GLY A 12 -33.98 -11.00 -15.55
C GLY A 12 -32.99 -12.14 -15.79
N ILE A 13 -31.84 -12.05 -15.18
CA ILE A 13 -30.83 -13.12 -15.11
C ILE A 13 -31.47 -14.31 -14.38
N ALA A 14 -31.48 -15.48 -15.03
CA ALA A 14 -32.06 -16.69 -14.47
C ALA A 14 -31.47 -17.06 -13.10
N PRO A 15 -32.29 -17.49 -12.10
CA PRO A 15 -31.88 -17.70 -10.73
C PRO A 15 -31.03 -18.97 -10.47
N ALA A 16 -30.57 -19.68 -11.49
CA ALA A 16 -29.98 -21.03 -11.35
C ALA A 16 -28.49 -21.07 -10.89
N VAL A 17 -27.79 -19.95 -10.71
CA VAL A 17 -26.36 -19.92 -10.31
C VAL A 17 -26.16 -19.65 -8.80
N MET A 18 -27.22 -19.58 -8.02
CA MET A 18 -27.13 -19.43 -6.57
C MET A 18 -27.00 -20.81 -5.89
N LEU A 19 -25.98 -20.91 -5.01
CA LEU A 19 -25.83 -21.88 -3.93
C LEU A 19 -24.81 -23.01 -4.11
N ARG A 20 -23.59 -22.75 -3.69
CA ARG A 20 -22.74 -23.60 -2.84
C ARG A 20 -21.65 -22.74 -2.20
N GLN A 21 -21.50 -22.82 -0.87
CA GLN A 21 -20.48 -22.05 -0.13
C GLN A 21 -19.07 -22.60 -0.39
N PRO A 22 -18.02 -21.77 -0.48
CA PRO A 22 -16.64 -22.23 -0.69
C PRO A 22 -16.05 -22.88 0.56
N SER A 23 -15.13 -23.83 0.38
CA SER A 23 -14.39 -24.47 1.47
C SER A 23 -13.52 -23.44 2.24
N ARG A 24 -13.41 -23.60 3.57
CA ARG A 24 -12.68 -22.66 4.45
C ARG A 24 -11.20 -22.49 4.09
N VAL A 25 -10.50 -23.52 3.64
CA VAL A 25 -9.07 -23.49 3.29
C VAL A 25 -8.78 -22.63 2.05
N GLY A 26 -9.63 -22.68 1.02
CA GLY A 26 -9.49 -21.85 -0.18
C GLY A 26 -9.69 -20.36 0.09
N THR A 27 -10.31 -19.97 1.20
CA THR A 27 -10.56 -18.58 1.57
C THR A 27 -9.34 -17.90 2.19
N TRP A 28 -8.53 -18.57 2.98
CA TRP A 28 -7.33 -18.01 3.60
C TRP A 28 -6.23 -17.70 2.58
N ALA A 29 -5.92 -18.65 1.69
CA ALA A 29 -4.94 -18.44 0.62
C ALA A 29 -5.37 -17.29 -0.31
N SER A 30 -6.68 -17.20 -0.62
CA SER A 30 -7.22 -16.11 -1.43
C SER A 30 -7.14 -14.75 -0.72
N ARG A 31 -7.41 -14.70 0.59
CA ARG A 31 -7.27 -13.49 1.41
C ARG A 31 -5.81 -13.04 1.51
N ALA A 32 -4.88 -13.98 1.76
CA ALA A 32 -3.46 -13.68 1.82
C ALA A 32 -2.94 -13.13 0.49
N ARG A 33 -3.32 -13.77 -0.63
CA ARG A 33 -2.98 -13.30 -1.98
C ARG A 33 -3.55 -11.90 -2.27
N TRP A 34 -4.82 -11.68 -1.94
CA TRP A 34 -5.46 -10.37 -2.08
C TRP A 34 -4.75 -9.30 -1.24
N ALA A 35 -4.43 -9.59 0.03
CA ALA A 35 -3.72 -8.66 0.91
C ALA A 35 -2.32 -8.34 0.38
N LEU A 36 -1.60 -9.35 -0.12
CA LEU A 36 -0.29 -9.18 -0.76
C LEU A 36 -0.38 -8.20 -1.93
N TRP A 37 -1.29 -8.44 -2.88
CA TRP A 37 -1.41 -7.59 -4.06
C TRP A 37 -1.93 -6.20 -3.73
N ARG A 38 -2.79 -6.05 -2.72
CA ARG A 38 -3.16 -4.72 -2.20
C ARG A 38 -1.96 -3.99 -1.60
N ALA A 39 -1.10 -4.67 -0.86
CA ALA A 39 0.13 -4.09 -0.33
C ALA A 39 1.09 -3.68 -1.47
N VAL A 40 1.28 -4.54 -2.48
CA VAL A 40 2.07 -4.22 -3.67
C VAL A 40 1.52 -3.00 -4.41
N CYS A 41 0.21 -2.97 -4.69
CA CYS A 41 -0.42 -1.81 -5.32
C CYS A 41 -0.30 -0.54 -4.46
N TRP A 42 -0.39 -0.67 -3.13
CA TRP A 42 -0.20 0.44 -2.21
C TRP A 42 1.22 1.02 -2.29
N LEU A 43 2.24 0.16 -2.33
CA LEU A 43 3.65 0.54 -2.50
C LEU A 43 3.90 1.19 -3.87
N LEU A 44 3.23 0.74 -4.91
CA LEU A 44 3.37 1.21 -6.29
C LEU A 44 2.55 2.48 -6.60
N GLY A 45 1.97 3.15 -5.62
CA GLY A 45 1.28 4.44 -5.81
C GLY A 45 -0.22 4.42 -5.51
N GLY A 46 -0.75 3.27 -5.13
CA GLY A 46 -2.13 3.06 -4.70
C GLY A 46 -3.07 2.57 -5.79
N LEU A 47 -4.13 1.90 -5.35
CA LEU A 47 -5.21 1.39 -6.19
C LEU A 47 -6.54 1.97 -5.74
N THR A 48 -7.31 2.49 -6.67
CA THR A 48 -8.72 2.87 -6.48
C THR A 48 -9.61 1.90 -7.23
N VAL A 49 -10.72 1.48 -6.62
CA VAL A 49 -11.75 0.68 -7.27
C VAL A 49 -13.00 1.52 -7.37
N ALA A 50 -13.58 1.63 -8.56
CA ALA A 50 -14.80 2.36 -8.84
C ALA A 50 -15.85 1.41 -9.47
N GLY A 51 -17.12 1.63 -9.19
CA GLY A 51 -18.21 0.75 -9.56
C GLY A 51 -18.53 -0.28 -8.49
N GLU A 52 -19.60 -1.01 -8.68
CA GLU A 52 -20.06 -2.05 -7.76
C GLU A 52 -19.60 -3.43 -8.25
N LEU A 53 -18.98 -4.18 -7.36
CA LEU A 53 -18.64 -5.57 -7.63
C LEU A 53 -19.91 -6.43 -7.58
N PRO A 54 -20.16 -7.26 -8.60
CA PRO A 54 -21.37 -8.06 -8.62
C PRO A 54 -21.39 -9.07 -7.47
N ARG A 55 -22.55 -9.23 -6.84
CA ARG A 55 -22.79 -10.23 -5.80
C ARG A 55 -23.04 -11.62 -6.37
N LEU A 56 -22.44 -11.91 -7.52
CA LEU A 56 -22.56 -13.18 -8.22
C LEU A 56 -21.52 -14.18 -7.70
N ARG A 57 -21.84 -15.46 -7.79
CA ARG A 57 -20.96 -16.51 -7.31
C ARG A 57 -19.78 -16.75 -8.25
N ALA A 58 -20.02 -16.80 -9.55
CA ALA A 58 -19.04 -16.96 -10.60
C ALA A 58 -19.41 -16.07 -11.78
N TYR A 59 -18.41 -15.42 -12.36
CA TYR A 59 -18.58 -14.55 -13.54
C TYR A 59 -17.27 -14.45 -14.30
N VAL A 60 -17.36 -14.06 -15.55
CA VAL A 60 -16.21 -13.78 -16.41
C VAL A 60 -15.97 -12.28 -16.43
N VAL A 61 -14.83 -11.83 -15.92
CA VAL A 61 -14.38 -10.43 -16.05
C VAL A 61 -13.67 -10.27 -17.38
N VAL A 62 -14.07 -9.24 -18.13
CA VAL A 62 -13.48 -8.87 -19.40
C VAL A 62 -12.81 -7.52 -19.27
N ALA A 63 -11.49 -7.44 -19.43
CA ALA A 63 -10.72 -6.22 -19.18
C ALA A 63 -9.77 -5.90 -20.34
N ASN A 64 -9.42 -4.60 -20.47
CA ASN A 64 -8.33 -4.16 -21.33
C ASN A 64 -6.96 -4.64 -20.79
N HIS A 65 -5.97 -4.78 -21.70
CA HIS A 65 -4.65 -5.31 -21.37
C HIS A 65 -3.51 -4.44 -21.90
N GLY A 66 -2.98 -3.58 -21.06
CA GLY A 66 -1.85 -2.69 -21.40
C GLY A 66 -0.55 -3.00 -20.63
N SER A 67 -0.64 -3.80 -19.53
CA SER A 67 0.49 -4.02 -18.64
C SER A 67 0.39 -5.36 -17.89
N HIS A 68 1.51 -5.92 -17.49
CA HIS A 68 1.51 -7.01 -16.50
C HIS A 68 0.96 -6.60 -15.14
N ALA A 69 1.00 -5.30 -14.81
CA ALA A 69 0.43 -4.77 -13.59
C ALA A 69 -1.11 -4.80 -13.58
N ASP A 70 -1.79 -5.02 -14.72
CA ASP A 70 -3.25 -5.18 -14.80
C ASP A 70 -3.72 -6.37 -13.96
N THR A 71 -2.99 -7.49 -14.03
CA THR A 71 -3.28 -8.69 -13.24
C THR A 71 -3.14 -8.40 -11.74
N ALA A 72 -2.11 -7.67 -11.34
CA ALA A 72 -1.92 -7.25 -9.95
C ALA A 72 -3.04 -6.31 -9.46
N ALA A 73 -3.42 -5.34 -10.29
CA ALA A 73 -4.50 -4.40 -9.99
C ALA A 73 -5.86 -5.11 -9.86
N LEU A 74 -6.19 -6.04 -10.77
CA LEU A 74 -7.42 -6.82 -10.71
C LEU A 74 -7.43 -7.81 -9.54
N LEU A 75 -6.30 -8.47 -9.22
CA LEU A 75 -6.18 -9.31 -8.01
C LEU A 75 -6.42 -8.52 -6.72
N ALA A 76 -5.95 -7.27 -6.68
CA ALA A 76 -6.15 -6.37 -5.54
C ALA A 76 -7.56 -5.73 -5.51
N ALA A 77 -8.24 -5.60 -6.66
CA ALA A 77 -9.56 -5.00 -6.79
C ALA A 77 -10.70 -5.99 -6.54
N LEU A 78 -10.57 -7.20 -7.08
CA LEU A 78 -11.62 -8.22 -6.98
C LEU A 78 -11.69 -8.82 -5.56
N PRO A 79 -12.89 -9.14 -5.03
CA PRO A 79 -13.03 -9.64 -3.68
C PRO A 79 -12.35 -11.01 -3.53
N PRO A 80 -11.66 -11.28 -2.41
CA PRO A 80 -10.99 -12.57 -2.19
C PRO A 80 -11.96 -13.75 -2.20
N ALA A 81 -13.24 -13.54 -1.89
CA ALA A 81 -14.27 -14.56 -1.95
C ALA A 81 -14.53 -15.08 -3.38
N SER A 82 -14.32 -14.25 -4.40
CA SER A 82 -14.47 -14.63 -5.80
C SER A 82 -13.31 -15.48 -6.34
N ARG A 83 -12.21 -15.60 -5.59
CA ARG A 83 -11.02 -16.40 -5.92
C ARG A 83 -10.58 -16.25 -7.39
N PRO A 84 -10.25 -15.02 -7.85
CA PRO A 84 -10.03 -14.76 -9.26
C PRO A 84 -8.86 -15.56 -9.84
N VAL A 85 -9.03 -16.01 -11.08
CA VAL A 85 -8.03 -16.66 -11.92
C VAL A 85 -7.98 -15.99 -13.28
N PHE A 86 -6.82 -16.01 -13.92
CA PHE A 86 -6.54 -15.26 -15.14
C PHE A 86 -6.21 -16.20 -16.29
N ALA A 87 -6.97 -16.14 -17.37
CA ALA A 87 -6.64 -16.81 -18.60
C ALA A 87 -5.43 -16.11 -19.26
N ALA A 88 -4.32 -16.79 -19.37
CA ALA A 88 -3.12 -16.22 -19.98
C ALA A 88 -2.32 -17.28 -20.76
N ALA A 89 -1.46 -16.79 -21.67
CA ALA A 89 -0.67 -17.61 -22.56
C ALA A 89 0.27 -18.56 -21.82
N ALA A 90 0.14 -19.86 -22.08
CA ALA A 90 0.89 -20.91 -21.41
C ALA A 90 2.38 -20.81 -21.71
N ASP A 91 2.75 -20.57 -22.97
CA ASP A 91 4.12 -20.39 -23.47
C ASP A 91 4.91 -19.32 -22.69
N TYR A 92 4.28 -18.20 -22.37
CA TYR A 92 4.96 -17.12 -21.64
C TYR A 92 5.16 -17.42 -20.15
N TRP A 93 4.18 -18.03 -19.48
CA TRP A 93 4.19 -18.15 -18.03
C TRP A 93 4.77 -19.46 -17.51
N PHE A 94 4.73 -20.53 -18.29
CA PHE A 94 5.06 -21.88 -17.81
C PHE A 94 6.38 -22.46 -18.34
N ASP A 95 7.02 -21.80 -19.29
CA ASP A 95 8.32 -22.24 -19.84
C ASP A 95 9.50 -21.93 -18.91
N VAL A 96 9.35 -20.93 -18.02
CA VAL A 96 10.39 -20.54 -17.05
C VAL A 96 9.96 -20.91 -15.63
N PRO A 97 10.77 -21.70 -14.86
CA PRO A 97 10.39 -22.17 -13.52
C PRO A 97 9.98 -21.07 -12.54
N ALA A 98 10.71 -19.94 -12.51
CA ALA A 98 10.39 -18.79 -11.66
C ALA A 98 9.05 -18.14 -12.04
N ARG A 99 8.74 -18.01 -13.34
CA ARG A 99 7.45 -17.49 -13.80
C ARG A 99 6.32 -18.46 -13.50
N ARG A 100 6.55 -19.77 -13.62
CA ARG A 100 5.58 -20.82 -13.25
C ARG A 100 5.20 -20.74 -11.77
N ALA A 101 6.16 -20.56 -10.87
CA ALA A 101 5.90 -20.40 -9.45
C ALA A 101 5.04 -19.15 -9.16
N VAL A 102 5.33 -18.03 -9.81
CA VAL A 102 4.52 -16.80 -9.70
C VAL A 102 3.12 -17.02 -10.30
N ALA A 103 3.04 -17.63 -11.48
CA ALA A 103 1.79 -17.88 -12.19
C ALA A 103 0.82 -18.73 -11.38
N SER A 104 1.29 -19.86 -10.85
CA SER A 104 0.43 -20.80 -10.09
C SER A 104 0.16 -20.34 -8.67
N GLY A 105 1.17 -19.84 -7.95
CA GLY A 105 1.07 -19.47 -6.54
C GLY A 105 0.46 -18.08 -6.31
N LEU A 106 0.99 -17.07 -6.97
CA LEU A 106 0.69 -15.67 -6.68
C LEU A 106 -0.35 -15.04 -7.63
N ALA A 107 -0.33 -15.37 -8.92
CA ALA A 107 -1.22 -14.76 -9.90
C ALA A 107 -2.48 -15.59 -10.21
N GLY A 108 -2.47 -16.91 -9.97
CA GLY A 108 -3.60 -17.78 -10.28
C GLY A 108 -3.86 -17.85 -11.78
N ILE A 109 -2.80 -18.03 -12.58
CA ILE A 109 -2.88 -18.11 -14.03
C ILE A 109 -3.45 -19.46 -14.46
N LEU A 110 -4.45 -19.42 -15.34
CA LEU A 110 -4.93 -20.57 -16.11
C LEU A 110 -4.16 -20.61 -17.45
N PRO A 111 -3.40 -21.68 -17.73
CA PRO A 111 -2.64 -21.77 -18.97
C PRO A 111 -3.58 -21.99 -20.17
N VAL A 112 -3.51 -21.10 -21.15
CA VAL A 112 -4.23 -21.21 -22.42
C VAL A 112 -3.23 -21.25 -23.58
N ARG A 113 -3.32 -22.24 -24.45
CA ARG A 113 -2.53 -22.31 -25.68
C ARG A 113 -3.06 -21.34 -26.72
N ARG A 114 -2.16 -20.74 -27.52
CA ARG A 114 -2.51 -19.77 -28.58
C ARG A 114 -2.69 -20.40 -29.96
N GLU A 115 -2.54 -21.71 -30.07
CA GLU A 115 -2.60 -22.49 -31.32
C GLU A 115 -4.03 -22.74 -31.82
N PRO A 116 -4.25 -23.32 -32.99
CA PRO A 116 -5.54 -23.78 -33.43
C PRO A 116 -6.21 -24.63 -32.35
N GLY A 117 -7.42 -24.27 -31.94
CA GLY A 117 -8.09 -24.85 -30.76
C GLY A 117 -7.98 -24.02 -29.48
N ALA A 118 -7.48 -22.80 -29.53
CA ALA A 118 -7.33 -21.91 -28.37
C ALA A 118 -8.61 -21.76 -27.54
N TYR A 119 -9.78 -21.76 -28.17
CA TYR A 119 -11.04 -21.72 -27.44
C TYR A 119 -11.32 -23.00 -26.64
N ALA A 120 -11.06 -24.17 -27.21
CA ALA A 120 -11.23 -25.44 -26.50
C ALA A 120 -10.29 -25.51 -25.28
N ALA A 121 -9.05 -25.03 -25.42
CA ALA A 121 -8.09 -24.94 -24.32
C ALA A 121 -8.57 -23.94 -23.24
N LEU A 122 -9.08 -22.79 -23.63
CA LEU A 122 -9.66 -21.80 -22.70
C LEU A 122 -10.84 -22.42 -21.93
N LEU A 123 -11.77 -23.07 -22.63
CA LEU A 123 -12.94 -23.69 -22.03
C LEU A 123 -12.56 -24.82 -21.07
N ALA A 124 -11.62 -25.69 -21.46
CA ALA A 124 -11.13 -26.76 -20.62
C ALA A 124 -10.47 -26.26 -19.32
N ALA A 125 -9.70 -25.18 -19.41
CA ALA A 125 -9.05 -24.57 -18.26
C ALA A 125 -10.01 -23.79 -17.35
N ALA A 126 -10.97 -23.06 -17.94
CA ALA A 126 -11.82 -22.12 -17.21
C ALA A 126 -13.11 -22.75 -16.65
N ARG A 127 -13.71 -23.74 -17.35
CA ARG A 127 -14.96 -24.40 -16.92
C ARG A 127 -14.89 -24.97 -15.49
N PRO A 128 -13.84 -25.71 -15.06
CA PRO A 128 -13.72 -26.20 -13.69
C PRO A 128 -13.64 -25.07 -12.67
N ALA A 129 -13.01 -23.95 -13.03
CA ALA A 129 -12.90 -22.79 -12.15
C ALA A 129 -14.28 -22.11 -11.94
N LEU A 130 -15.02 -21.88 -13.03
CA LEU A 130 -16.37 -21.31 -12.96
C LEU A 130 -17.34 -22.24 -12.21
N ALA A 131 -17.30 -23.54 -12.47
CA ALA A 131 -18.11 -24.53 -11.76
C ALA A 131 -17.80 -24.56 -10.25
N ALA A 132 -16.54 -24.32 -9.86
CA ALA A 132 -16.12 -24.17 -8.46
C ALA A 132 -16.50 -22.81 -7.84
N GLY A 133 -17.24 -21.96 -8.56
CA GLY A 133 -17.64 -20.63 -8.10
C GLY A 133 -16.51 -19.62 -8.08
N ARG A 134 -15.51 -19.76 -8.94
CA ARG A 134 -14.40 -18.82 -9.09
C ARG A 134 -14.69 -17.83 -10.22
N THR A 135 -14.12 -16.63 -10.09
CA THR A 135 -14.16 -15.63 -11.17
C THR A 135 -13.02 -15.89 -12.16
N VAL A 136 -13.32 -15.91 -13.44
CA VAL A 136 -12.33 -16.02 -14.51
C VAL A 136 -12.13 -14.64 -15.14
N VAL A 137 -10.89 -14.17 -15.20
CA VAL A 137 -10.52 -12.92 -15.87
C VAL A 137 -9.94 -13.24 -17.24
N VAL A 138 -10.47 -12.59 -18.27
CA VAL A 138 -10.02 -12.74 -19.65
C VAL A 138 -9.63 -11.37 -20.19
N TYR A 139 -8.49 -11.32 -20.88
CA TYR A 139 -8.08 -10.18 -21.69
C TYR A 139 -8.39 -10.50 -23.17
N PRO A 140 -9.51 -10.05 -23.71
CA PRO A 140 -9.99 -10.51 -25.01
C PRO A 140 -9.16 -9.96 -26.20
N GLU A 141 -8.27 -9.01 -25.96
CA GLU A 141 -7.29 -8.53 -26.95
C GLU A 141 -6.24 -9.59 -27.30
N GLY A 142 -6.07 -10.64 -26.47
CA GLY A 142 -5.11 -11.73 -26.69
C GLY A 142 -3.64 -11.35 -26.53
N THR A 143 -3.32 -10.07 -26.52
CA THR A 143 -1.99 -9.51 -26.31
C THR A 143 -2.04 -8.20 -25.57
N ARG A 144 -0.90 -7.73 -25.05
CA ARG A 144 -0.80 -6.40 -24.44
C ARG A 144 -0.70 -5.32 -25.51
N SER A 145 -1.48 -4.25 -25.35
CA SER A 145 -1.37 -3.04 -26.17
C SER A 145 0.03 -2.42 -26.07
N THR A 146 0.53 -1.91 -27.16
CA THR A 146 1.83 -1.21 -27.24
C THR A 146 1.68 0.31 -27.26
N ASP A 147 0.59 0.80 -27.85
CA ASP A 147 0.27 2.22 -28.02
C ASP A 147 -0.61 2.78 -26.89
N GLY A 148 -1.35 1.91 -26.18
CA GLY A 148 -2.28 2.26 -25.10
C GLY A 148 -3.72 2.26 -25.52
N GLU A 149 -3.97 2.04 -26.80
CA GLU A 149 -5.33 1.87 -27.32
C GLU A 149 -5.85 0.46 -26.99
N VAL A 150 -7.15 0.35 -26.85
CA VAL A 150 -7.81 -0.94 -26.65
C VAL A 150 -8.03 -1.59 -28.00
N GLY A 151 -7.37 -2.71 -28.21
CA GLY A 151 -7.48 -3.50 -29.43
C GLY A 151 -8.89 -4.09 -29.63
N GLU A 152 -9.06 -4.84 -30.71
CA GLU A 152 -10.29 -5.58 -30.96
C GLU A 152 -10.46 -6.72 -29.96
N PHE A 153 -11.69 -6.98 -29.55
CA PHE A 153 -12.02 -8.04 -28.63
C PHE A 153 -12.42 -9.31 -29.39
N HIS A 154 -11.75 -10.40 -29.09
CA HIS A 154 -12.13 -11.72 -29.60
C HIS A 154 -13.35 -12.28 -28.83
N SER A 155 -14.19 -13.05 -29.51
CA SER A 155 -15.42 -13.62 -28.98
C SER A 155 -15.24 -14.72 -27.91
N GLY A 156 -14.00 -15.14 -27.62
CA GLY A 156 -13.70 -16.25 -26.70
C GLY A 156 -14.28 -16.07 -25.30
N ALA A 157 -14.29 -14.84 -24.76
CA ALA A 157 -14.85 -14.56 -23.44
C ALA A 157 -16.37 -14.67 -23.40
N VAL A 158 -17.06 -14.20 -24.47
CA VAL A 158 -18.52 -14.30 -24.61
C VAL A 158 -18.96 -15.76 -24.72
N ARG A 159 -18.30 -16.53 -25.60
CA ARG A 159 -18.55 -17.96 -25.77
C ARG A 159 -18.33 -18.74 -24.49
N LEU A 160 -17.21 -18.45 -23.76
CA LEU A 160 -16.94 -19.06 -22.45
C LEU A 160 -18.06 -18.80 -21.45
N ALA A 161 -18.53 -17.56 -21.38
CA ALA A 161 -19.59 -17.18 -20.45
C ALA A 161 -20.91 -17.90 -20.81
N ALA A 162 -21.26 -17.96 -22.10
CA ALA A 162 -22.44 -18.66 -22.58
C ALA A 162 -22.37 -20.18 -22.30
N ASP A 163 -21.25 -20.83 -22.67
CA ASP A 163 -21.05 -22.28 -22.46
C ASP A 163 -21.02 -22.70 -20.99
N CYS A 164 -20.76 -21.75 -20.07
CA CYS A 164 -20.70 -21.99 -18.63
C CYS A 164 -21.88 -21.38 -17.84
N GLY A 165 -22.84 -20.72 -18.49
CA GLY A 165 -23.96 -20.04 -17.85
C GLY A 165 -23.50 -18.92 -16.89
N ALA A 166 -22.41 -18.23 -17.19
CA ALA A 166 -21.81 -17.21 -16.34
C ALA A 166 -22.08 -15.80 -16.90
N ALA A 167 -22.28 -14.82 -16.02
CA ALA A 167 -22.40 -13.44 -16.44
C ALA A 167 -21.04 -12.87 -16.89
N LEU A 168 -21.08 -11.91 -17.81
CA LEU A 168 -19.95 -11.11 -18.24
C LEU A 168 -19.88 -9.81 -17.44
N VAL A 169 -18.69 -9.42 -16.98
CA VAL A 169 -18.47 -8.18 -16.23
C VAL A 169 -17.36 -7.38 -16.90
N PRO A 170 -17.71 -6.30 -17.64
CA PRO A 170 -16.69 -5.43 -18.20
C PRO A 170 -15.93 -4.68 -17.11
N ALA A 171 -14.62 -4.57 -17.27
CA ALA A 171 -13.74 -3.83 -16.35
C ALA A 171 -12.71 -3.02 -17.12
N ALA A 172 -12.44 -1.81 -16.66
CA ALA A 172 -11.35 -0.99 -17.19
C ALA A 172 -10.23 -0.87 -16.17
N VAL A 173 -8.99 -1.05 -16.63
CA VAL A 173 -7.77 -0.92 -15.82
C VAL A 173 -6.98 0.26 -16.33
N LEU A 174 -6.71 1.23 -15.44
CA LEU A 174 -6.04 2.49 -15.74
C LEU A 174 -4.77 2.66 -14.90
N GLY A 175 -3.76 3.34 -15.44
CA GLY A 175 -2.53 3.72 -14.74
C GLY A 175 -1.50 2.60 -14.60
N THR A 176 -1.84 1.37 -14.85
CA THR A 176 -0.95 0.20 -14.76
C THR A 176 0.20 0.24 -15.76
N ARG A 177 -0.02 0.83 -16.93
CA ARG A 177 1.00 1.06 -17.95
C ARG A 177 2.06 2.06 -17.49
N ASP A 178 1.68 3.07 -16.70
CA ASP A 178 2.61 3.99 -16.07
C ASP A 178 3.46 3.30 -15.00
N VAL A 179 2.87 2.27 -14.32
CA VAL A 179 3.57 1.46 -13.31
C VAL A 179 4.56 0.50 -13.96
N LEU A 180 4.14 -0.24 -14.98
CA LEU A 180 4.96 -1.24 -15.66
C LEU A 180 4.61 -1.28 -17.15
N PRO A 181 5.25 -0.45 -17.98
CA PRO A 181 5.07 -0.50 -19.43
C PRO A 181 5.53 -1.84 -20.01
N LYS A 182 5.07 -2.17 -21.22
CA LYS A 182 5.44 -3.43 -21.92
C LYS A 182 6.96 -3.61 -22.05
N HIS A 183 7.64 -2.51 -22.29
CA HIS A 183 9.10 -2.41 -22.34
C HIS A 183 9.53 -1.26 -21.44
N GLY A 184 10.08 -1.57 -20.24
CA GLY A 184 10.49 -0.54 -19.30
C GLY A 184 10.67 -1.03 -17.88
N ARG A 185 10.98 -0.07 -16.99
CA ARG A 185 11.19 -0.34 -15.56
C ARG A 185 9.92 -0.01 -14.76
N VAL A 186 9.75 -0.68 -13.63
CA VAL A 186 8.69 -0.37 -12.66
C VAL A 186 8.83 1.08 -12.18
N ARG A 187 7.74 1.84 -12.29
CA ARG A 187 7.63 3.22 -11.79
C ARG A 187 6.36 3.33 -10.97
N PRO A 188 6.43 3.74 -9.72
CA PRO A 188 5.22 3.91 -8.92
C PRO A 188 4.29 4.98 -9.51
N ALA A 189 3.05 4.59 -9.76
CA ALA A 189 1.99 5.47 -10.26
C ALA A 189 0.62 5.01 -9.71
N PRO A 190 -0.36 5.90 -9.57
CA PRO A 190 -1.70 5.54 -9.12
C PRO A 190 -2.41 4.69 -10.18
N MET A 191 -3.09 3.65 -9.72
CA MET A 191 -3.88 2.75 -10.55
C MET A 191 -5.36 2.86 -10.22
N GLU A 192 -6.22 2.59 -11.19
CA GLU A 192 -7.67 2.51 -10.99
C GLU A 192 -8.24 1.30 -11.73
N VAL A 193 -9.16 0.58 -11.07
CA VAL A 193 -10.00 -0.44 -11.69
C VAL A 193 -11.44 0.04 -11.63
N ARG A 194 -12.10 0.09 -12.77
CA ARG A 194 -13.51 0.46 -12.90
C ARG A 194 -14.30 -0.77 -13.30
N ILE A 195 -15.33 -1.10 -12.54
CA ILE A 195 -16.20 -2.25 -12.76
C ILE A 195 -17.49 -1.76 -13.37
N GLY A 196 -17.87 -2.36 -14.51
CA GLY A 196 -19.14 -2.11 -15.18
C GLY A 196 -20.28 -3.01 -14.69
N ALA A 197 -21.47 -2.76 -15.19
CA ALA A 197 -22.62 -3.59 -14.90
C ALA A 197 -22.48 -4.99 -15.53
N PRO A 198 -22.95 -6.05 -14.85
CA PRO A 198 -22.98 -7.40 -15.41
C PRO A 198 -23.86 -7.46 -16.66
N ARG A 199 -23.42 -8.25 -17.64
CA ARG A 199 -24.11 -8.52 -18.91
C ARG A 199 -24.45 -10.00 -19.03
N ALA A 200 -25.60 -10.29 -19.62
CA ALA A 200 -25.96 -11.65 -20.02
C ALA A 200 -25.21 -12.01 -21.32
N PRO A 201 -24.58 -13.18 -21.41
CA PRO A 201 -23.77 -13.54 -22.58
C PRO A 201 -24.62 -13.72 -23.86
N GLU A 202 -25.89 -14.10 -23.72
CA GLU A 202 -26.83 -14.28 -24.84
C GLU A 202 -27.22 -12.96 -25.53
N ALA A 203 -27.12 -11.84 -24.80
CA ALA A 203 -27.47 -10.50 -25.24
C ALA A 203 -26.27 -9.60 -25.48
N THR A 204 -25.05 -10.18 -25.57
CA THR A 204 -23.83 -9.38 -25.61
C THR A 204 -22.83 -10.00 -26.59
N ASP A 205 -22.22 -9.18 -27.42
CA ASP A 205 -21.13 -9.58 -28.30
C ASP A 205 -19.78 -8.96 -27.86
N ALA A 206 -18.71 -9.31 -28.57
CA ALA A 206 -17.36 -8.82 -28.26
C ALA A 206 -17.22 -7.31 -28.52
N GLY A 207 -17.90 -6.77 -29.53
CA GLY A 207 -17.92 -5.34 -29.85
C GLY A 207 -18.60 -4.53 -28.76
N GLN A 208 -19.74 -5.02 -28.24
CA GLN A 208 -20.45 -4.39 -27.13
C GLN A 208 -19.60 -4.39 -25.85
N LEU A 209 -18.92 -5.49 -25.53
CA LEU A 209 -18.00 -5.53 -24.37
C LEU A 209 -16.83 -4.57 -24.52
N ARG A 210 -16.28 -4.45 -25.74
CA ARG A 210 -15.25 -3.46 -26.02
C ARG A 210 -15.77 -2.04 -25.82
N ALA A 211 -16.97 -1.73 -26.31
CA ALA A 211 -17.62 -0.43 -26.13
C ALA A 211 -17.85 -0.13 -24.64
N ASP A 212 -18.30 -1.11 -23.85
CA ASP A 212 -18.48 -0.97 -22.41
C ASP A 212 -17.14 -0.66 -21.69
N VAL A 213 -16.05 -1.33 -22.08
CA VAL A 213 -14.70 -1.07 -21.52
C VAL A 213 -14.20 0.31 -21.94
N LEU A 214 -14.41 0.73 -23.19
CA LEU A 214 -14.06 2.07 -23.67
C LEU A 214 -14.86 3.15 -22.95
N ASP A 215 -16.16 2.97 -22.70
CA ASP A 215 -16.97 3.88 -21.89
C ASP A 215 -16.41 4.01 -20.47
N LEU A 216 -16.04 2.89 -19.83
CA LEU A 216 -15.41 2.91 -18.52
C LEU A 216 -14.07 3.66 -18.53
N LEU A 217 -13.26 3.52 -19.58
CA LEU A 217 -12.01 4.26 -19.76
C LEU A 217 -12.25 5.75 -19.99
N GLY A 218 -13.25 6.09 -20.80
CA GLY A 218 -13.61 7.46 -21.19
C GLY A 218 -14.20 8.33 -20.07
N ARG A 219 -14.58 7.74 -18.91
CA ARG A 219 -15.15 8.48 -17.76
C ARG A 219 -14.14 9.43 -17.06
N GLY A 220 -13.16 9.90 -17.78
CA GLY A 220 -12.16 10.87 -17.34
C GLY A 220 -10.91 10.20 -16.76
N PRO A 221 -9.91 10.99 -16.36
CA PRO A 221 -8.66 10.47 -15.82
C PRO A 221 -8.91 9.71 -14.52
N ALA A 222 -8.01 8.76 -14.22
CA ALA A 222 -8.03 8.04 -12.95
C ALA A 222 -8.23 9.01 -11.76
N ARG A 223 -9.20 8.71 -10.91
CA ARG A 223 -9.69 9.63 -9.86
C ARG A 223 -8.61 10.12 -8.89
N ARG A 224 -7.46 9.44 -8.79
CA ARG A 224 -6.37 9.81 -7.91
C ARG A 224 -5.05 9.96 -8.66
N ARG A 225 -4.67 11.20 -8.90
CA ARG A 225 -3.30 11.56 -9.27
C ARG A 225 -2.33 11.56 -8.06
N THR A 226 -2.83 11.23 -6.85
CA THR A 226 -2.08 11.25 -5.60
C THR A 226 -2.28 9.98 -4.80
N SER A 227 -1.24 9.51 -4.09
CA SER A 227 -1.31 8.38 -3.17
C SER A 227 -2.37 8.62 -2.08
N ALA A 228 -3.19 7.60 -1.81
CA ALA A 228 -4.16 7.64 -0.72
C ALA A 228 -3.48 7.81 0.65
N VAL A 229 -2.27 7.26 0.79
CA VAL A 229 -1.48 7.38 2.02
C VAL A 229 -1.02 8.82 2.19
N TRP A 230 -0.45 9.43 1.14
CA TRP A 230 -0.10 10.85 1.17
C TRP A 230 -1.28 11.73 1.58
N ALA A 231 -2.46 11.50 0.97
CA ALA A 231 -3.65 12.29 1.26
C ALA A 231 -4.12 12.16 2.71
N ARG A 232 -4.00 10.96 3.31
CA ARG A 232 -4.33 10.72 4.73
C ARG A 232 -3.33 11.39 5.66
N VAL A 233 -2.02 11.22 5.42
CA VAL A 233 -0.95 11.83 6.22
C VAL A 233 -1.01 13.34 6.10
N ALA A 234 -1.17 13.89 4.90
CA ALA A 234 -1.30 15.34 4.70
C ALA A 234 -2.51 15.93 5.43
N ARG A 235 -3.63 15.21 5.48
CA ARG A 235 -4.83 15.63 6.24
C ARG A 235 -4.56 15.62 7.76
N LEU A 236 -3.93 14.57 8.26
CA LEU A 236 -3.53 14.45 9.66
C LEU A 236 -2.61 15.62 10.06
N VAL A 237 -1.58 15.88 9.26
CA VAL A 237 -0.53 16.89 9.53
C VAL A 237 -1.08 18.33 9.47
N ARG A 238 -2.05 18.62 8.60
CA ARG A 238 -2.70 19.94 8.55
C ARG A 238 -3.55 20.22 9.76
N GLY A 239 -4.13 19.19 10.38
CA GLY A 239 -4.99 19.32 11.55
C GLY A 239 -4.22 19.32 12.88
N PRO A 240 -4.89 19.63 14.00
CA PRO A 240 -4.30 19.62 15.34
C PRO A 240 -3.84 18.22 15.77
N ARG A 241 -4.47 17.17 15.25
CA ARG A 241 -4.09 15.78 15.53
C ARG A 241 -2.65 15.45 15.10
N GLY A 242 -2.13 16.12 14.06
CA GLY A 242 -0.73 15.97 13.64
C GLY A 242 0.25 16.45 14.69
N LEU A 243 -0.03 17.58 15.34
CA LEU A 243 0.78 18.11 16.45
C LEU A 243 0.70 17.19 17.67
N LEU A 244 -0.50 16.69 18.00
CA LEU A 244 -0.65 15.76 19.11
C LEU A 244 0.12 14.46 18.90
N VAL A 245 0.09 13.90 17.69
CA VAL A 245 0.91 12.70 17.32
C VAL A 245 2.41 13.01 17.44
N ALA A 246 2.83 14.19 16.98
CA ALA A 246 4.22 14.64 17.07
C ALA A 246 4.68 14.79 18.54
N PHE A 247 3.87 15.42 19.37
CA PHE A 247 4.13 15.53 20.81
C PHE A 247 4.21 14.16 21.48
N ALA A 248 3.20 13.31 21.26
CA ALA A 248 3.12 11.98 21.85
C ALA A 248 4.31 11.10 21.46
N TRP A 249 4.81 11.24 20.22
CA TRP A 249 5.98 10.49 19.77
C TRP A 249 7.25 10.95 20.50
N GLY A 250 7.52 12.27 20.55
CA GLY A 250 8.66 12.80 21.30
C GLY A 250 8.62 12.42 22.77
N PHE A 251 7.45 12.49 23.40
CA PHE A 251 7.23 12.09 24.78
C PHE A 251 7.51 10.59 24.98
N ALA A 252 6.96 9.73 24.16
CA ALA A 252 7.12 8.28 24.26
C ALA A 252 8.58 7.85 24.03
N GLU A 253 9.30 8.49 23.08
CA GLU A 253 10.70 8.21 22.80
C GLU A 253 11.59 8.53 24.01
N ALA A 254 11.36 9.64 24.68
CA ALA A 254 12.10 10.03 25.87
C ALA A 254 11.81 9.14 27.10
N LEU A 255 10.69 8.39 27.06
CA LEU A 255 10.36 7.43 28.13
C LEU A 255 10.89 6.02 27.83
N SER A 256 10.47 5.44 26.70
CA SER A 256 10.70 4.01 26.41
C SER A 256 10.71 3.66 24.93
N TRP A 257 10.01 4.44 24.07
CA TRP A 257 9.84 4.09 22.67
C TRP A 257 11.17 3.98 21.92
N PRO A 258 11.42 2.94 21.11
CA PRO A 258 12.74 2.71 20.49
C PRO A 258 12.99 3.55 19.21
N VAL A 259 11.95 4.15 18.63
CA VAL A 259 12.07 4.87 17.37
C VAL A 259 12.33 6.34 17.63
N MET A 260 13.44 6.84 17.11
CA MET A 260 13.90 8.22 17.29
C MET A 260 12.84 9.24 16.87
N ALA A 261 12.78 10.35 17.57
CA ALA A 261 11.78 11.40 17.36
C ALA A 261 11.90 12.07 15.98
N GLU A 262 13.09 12.14 15.40
CA GLU A 262 13.36 12.65 14.05
C GLU A 262 12.58 11.89 12.97
N MET A 263 12.34 10.60 13.17
CA MET A 263 11.57 9.79 12.23
C MET A 263 10.11 10.26 12.10
N THR A 264 9.58 10.92 13.13
CA THR A 264 8.24 11.53 13.04
C THR A 264 8.21 12.64 11.99
N LEU A 265 9.25 13.48 11.93
CA LEU A 265 9.39 14.49 10.86
C LEU A 265 9.50 13.82 9.50
N VAL A 266 10.35 12.80 9.37
CA VAL A 266 10.51 12.04 8.12
C VAL A 266 9.17 11.46 7.67
N PHE A 267 8.41 10.84 8.56
CA PHE A 267 7.14 10.18 8.20
C PHE A 267 5.96 11.14 7.99
N LEU A 268 5.93 12.25 8.70
CA LEU A 268 4.78 13.16 8.67
C LEU A 268 5.03 14.43 7.86
N ALA A 269 6.15 15.11 8.11
CA ALA A 269 6.40 16.44 7.55
C ALA A 269 6.68 16.40 6.03
N ALA A 270 7.20 15.29 5.50
CA ALA A 270 7.42 15.13 4.08
C ALA A 270 6.12 15.23 3.23
N ALA A 271 4.96 14.97 3.83
CA ALA A 271 3.67 15.16 3.17
C ALA A 271 3.25 16.64 3.07
N VAL A 272 3.66 17.47 4.04
CA VAL A 272 3.32 18.90 4.13
C VAL A 272 4.52 19.66 4.68
N PRO A 273 5.53 20.00 3.84
CA PRO A 273 6.79 20.61 4.29
C PRO A 273 6.63 21.94 5.03
N SER A 274 5.59 22.71 4.74
CA SER A 274 5.29 23.95 5.45
C SER A 274 4.94 23.77 6.95
N ARG A 275 4.64 22.54 7.38
CA ARG A 275 4.34 22.22 8.78
C ARG A 275 5.56 21.73 9.57
N VAL A 276 6.75 21.64 8.93
CA VAL A 276 7.99 21.21 9.60
C VAL A 276 8.26 21.97 10.91
N PRO A 277 8.23 23.33 10.95
CA PRO A 277 8.52 24.02 12.21
C PRO A 277 7.55 23.68 13.34
N ALA A 278 6.26 23.64 13.04
CA ALA A 278 5.23 23.34 14.05
C ALA A 278 5.32 21.90 14.57
N LEU A 279 5.61 20.94 13.68
CA LEU A 279 5.81 19.55 14.09
C LEU A 279 7.09 19.40 14.91
N ALA A 280 8.20 20.02 14.48
CA ALA A 280 9.47 19.99 15.20
C ALA A 280 9.32 20.55 16.62
N SER A 281 8.69 21.72 16.76
CA SER A 281 8.43 22.32 18.08
C SER A 281 7.57 21.42 18.97
N SER A 282 6.55 20.78 18.38
CA SER A 282 5.67 19.86 19.13
C SER A 282 6.43 18.59 19.59
N ILE A 283 7.31 18.03 18.74
CA ILE A 283 8.19 16.90 19.09
C ILE A 283 9.12 17.30 20.24
N VAL A 284 9.78 18.46 20.14
CA VAL A 284 10.69 18.95 21.20
C VAL A 284 9.94 19.11 22.50
N ALA A 285 8.79 19.76 22.51
CA ALA A 285 7.97 19.92 23.72
C ALA A 285 7.61 18.57 24.35
N GLY A 286 7.19 17.60 23.54
CA GLY A 286 6.89 16.24 24.00
C GLY A 286 8.13 15.54 24.57
N SER A 287 9.28 15.66 23.89
CA SER A 287 10.53 15.06 24.33
C SER A 287 11.01 15.65 25.66
N LEU A 288 10.94 16.98 25.84
CA LEU A 288 11.31 17.62 27.09
C LEU A 288 10.41 17.19 28.24
N ALA A 289 9.10 17.10 28.02
CA ALA A 289 8.16 16.58 29.02
C ALA A 289 8.49 15.12 29.39
N GLY A 290 8.83 14.29 28.40
CA GLY A 290 9.26 12.90 28.61
C GLY A 290 10.59 12.78 29.34
N VAL A 291 11.59 13.60 29.00
CA VAL A 291 12.89 13.67 29.70
C VAL A 291 12.69 14.00 31.17
N LEU A 292 11.90 15.04 31.48
CA LEU A 292 11.63 15.43 32.84
C LEU A 292 10.92 14.32 33.63
N LEU A 293 9.91 13.70 33.05
CA LEU A 293 9.18 12.61 33.71
C LEU A 293 10.09 11.39 33.94
N ASN A 294 10.89 11.00 32.94
CA ASN A 294 11.81 9.87 33.08
C ASN A 294 12.87 10.13 34.15
N ALA A 295 13.47 11.33 34.20
CA ALA A 295 14.41 11.71 35.22
C ALA A 295 13.78 11.70 36.64
N ARG A 296 12.54 12.18 36.78
CA ARG A 296 11.82 12.13 38.04
C ARG A 296 11.53 10.71 38.51
N LEU A 297 11.11 9.85 37.59
CA LEU A 297 10.88 8.43 37.88
C LEU A 297 12.20 7.75 38.32
N ALA A 298 13.30 7.98 37.60
CA ALA A 298 14.57 7.41 37.94
C ALA A 298 15.08 7.89 39.30
N ALA A 299 14.92 9.17 39.63
CA ALA A 299 15.26 9.72 40.96
C ALA A 299 14.44 9.10 42.09
N ALA A 300 13.21 8.64 41.78
CA ALA A 300 12.34 7.92 42.72
C ALA A 300 12.59 6.40 42.75
N GLY A 301 13.60 5.89 42.01
CA GLY A 301 13.95 4.47 41.95
C GLY A 301 13.06 3.66 40.97
N TRP A 302 12.30 4.33 40.11
CA TRP A 302 11.46 3.66 39.10
C TRP A 302 12.13 3.69 37.74
N TRP A 303 12.31 2.52 37.11
CA TRP A 303 12.91 2.39 35.80
C TRP A 303 11.96 1.85 34.76
N LEU A 304 11.80 2.64 33.68
CA LEU A 304 11.01 2.22 32.54
C LEU A 304 11.85 1.30 31.63
N PRO A 305 11.24 0.35 30.91
CA PRO A 305 11.94 -0.47 29.93
C PRO A 305 12.63 0.40 28.87
N ALA A 306 13.87 0.10 28.55
CA ALA A 306 14.64 0.80 27.52
C ALA A 306 15.05 -0.20 26.41
N PRO A 307 14.10 -0.63 25.53
CA PRO A 307 14.41 -1.59 24.50
C PRO A 307 15.46 -1.05 23.52
N LEU A 308 16.25 -1.98 22.93
CA LEU A 308 17.32 -1.69 21.98
C LEU A 308 18.43 -0.77 22.55
N THR A 309 18.74 -0.93 23.83
CA THR A 309 19.86 -0.27 24.51
C THR A 309 20.76 -1.31 25.18
N THR A 310 22.01 -0.95 25.43
CA THR A 310 23.03 -1.80 26.08
C THR A 310 23.52 -1.20 27.40
N ASP A 311 24.13 -2.01 28.26
CA ASP A 311 24.72 -1.53 29.51
C ASP A 311 25.86 -0.54 29.25
N ARG A 312 26.58 -0.72 28.11
CA ARG A 312 27.64 0.22 27.69
C ARG A 312 27.08 1.60 27.37
N MET A 313 25.91 1.67 26.66
CA MET A 313 25.20 2.94 26.42
C MET A 313 24.78 3.61 27.74
N GLN A 314 24.29 2.83 28.71
CA GLN A 314 23.89 3.34 30.01
C GLN A 314 25.09 3.91 30.79
N ALA A 315 26.20 3.17 30.79
CA ALA A 315 27.44 3.63 31.44
C ALA A 315 28.01 4.91 30.81
N ALA A 316 27.99 4.98 29.45
CA ALA A 316 28.43 6.17 28.73
C ALA A 316 27.55 7.39 29.04
N ALA A 317 26.21 7.24 29.03
CA ALA A 317 25.30 8.33 29.37
C ALA A 317 25.50 8.86 30.81
N ARG A 318 25.87 7.98 31.79
CA ARG A 318 26.23 8.39 33.15
C ARG A 318 27.56 9.14 33.19
N ALA A 319 28.56 8.66 32.43
CA ALA A 319 29.87 9.31 32.35
C ALA A 319 29.74 10.71 31.72
N ASP A 320 29.01 10.85 30.66
CA ASP A 320 28.76 12.13 30.00
C ASP A 320 28.11 13.17 30.92
N LEU A 321 27.21 12.74 31.82
CA LEU A 321 26.52 13.62 32.78
C LEU A 321 27.26 13.80 34.11
N ALA A 322 28.38 13.14 34.33
CA ALA A 322 29.14 13.23 35.60
C ALA A 322 29.61 14.66 35.92
N ASP A 323 29.96 15.41 34.86
CA ASP A 323 30.44 16.80 34.98
C ASP A 323 29.30 17.83 34.82
N GLY A 324 28.04 17.39 34.76
CA GLY A 324 26.86 18.25 34.71
C GLY A 324 25.92 18.04 33.55
N ALA A 325 24.82 18.78 33.53
CA ALA A 325 23.72 18.62 32.56
C ALA A 325 24.10 18.87 31.09
N SER A 326 25.18 19.65 30.83
CA SER A 326 25.69 19.93 29.48
C SER A 326 26.20 18.67 28.77
N GLY A 327 26.56 17.62 29.50
CA GLY A 327 26.96 16.34 28.93
C GLY A 327 25.91 15.67 28.06
N ILE A 328 24.61 16.07 28.18
CA ILE A 328 23.55 15.58 27.28
C ILE A 328 23.79 15.95 25.80
N LEU A 329 24.60 16.97 25.50
CA LEU A 329 24.95 17.36 24.14
C LEU A 329 25.73 16.25 23.40
N HIS A 330 26.43 15.35 24.10
CA HIS A 330 27.08 14.17 23.50
C HIS A 330 26.06 13.24 22.83
N GLN A 331 24.80 13.26 23.26
CA GLN A 331 23.70 12.51 22.68
C GLN A 331 23.52 12.76 21.16
N ALA A 332 23.86 13.97 20.71
CA ALA A 332 23.70 14.34 19.30
C ALA A 332 24.45 13.42 18.32
N LEU A 333 25.63 12.92 18.71
CA LEU A 333 26.51 12.14 17.84
C LEU A 333 26.82 10.72 18.36
N SER A 334 26.47 10.40 19.60
CA SER A 334 26.78 9.10 20.20
C SER A 334 25.91 7.96 19.74
N GLY A 335 24.72 8.26 19.22
CA GLY A 335 23.70 7.25 18.94
C GLY A 335 22.98 6.69 20.17
N ILE A 336 23.32 7.19 21.36
CA ILE A 336 22.70 6.80 22.65
C ILE A 336 21.30 7.46 22.72
N PRO A 337 20.21 6.71 23.00
CA PRO A 337 18.88 7.28 23.11
C PRO A 337 18.74 8.24 24.31
N VAL A 338 18.01 9.34 24.14
CA VAL A 338 17.81 10.36 25.18
C VAL A 338 17.21 9.81 26.49
N LYS A 339 16.42 8.74 26.41
CA LYS A 339 15.85 8.07 27.58
C LYS A 339 16.91 7.57 28.56
N LEU A 340 18.12 7.20 28.09
CA LEU A 340 19.23 6.81 28.96
C LEU A 340 19.88 8.01 29.66
N TYR A 341 20.03 9.14 28.96
CA TYR A 341 20.48 10.39 29.58
C TYR A 341 19.47 10.90 30.60
N ALA A 342 18.16 10.84 30.29
CA ALA A 342 17.12 11.23 31.25
C ALA A 342 17.15 10.35 32.50
N ARG A 343 17.36 9.04 32.36
CA ARG A 343 17.51 8.10 33.46
C ARG A 343 18.78 8.43 34.29
N ALA A 344 19.93 8.55 33.63
CA ALA A 344 21.20 8.86 34.29
C ALA A 344 21.15 10.19 35.05
N ALA A 345 20.49 11.22 34.47
CA ALA A 345 20.30 12.49 35.15
C ALA A 345 19.49 12.35 36.44
N GLY A 346 18.43 11.54 36.43
CA GLY A 346 17.63 11.26 37.63
C GLY A 346 18.46 10.51 38.71
N GLU A 347 19.23 9.52 38.32
CA GLU A 347 20.09 8.73 39.21
C GLU A 347 21.23 9.58 39.83
N LEU A 348 21.80 10.53 39.09
CA LEU A 348 22.83 11.44 39.52
C LEU A 348 22.34 12.67 40.29
N GLY A 349 21.01 12.86 40.38
CA GLY A 349 20.42 14.05 41.01
C GLY A 349 20.69 15.35 40.25
N THR A 350 20.86 15.28 38.92
CA THR A 350 21.12 16.44 38.08
C THR A 350 19.96 17.47 38.20
N ASP A 351 20.32 18.77 38.29
CA ASP A 351 19.30 19.83 38.36
C ASP A 351 18.31 19.75 37.19
N PRO A 352 17.01 19.63 37.46
CA PRO A 352 15.98 19.44 36.41
C PRO A 352 15.91 20.60 35.43
N TRP A 353 16.15 21.83 35.87
CA TRP A 353 16.07 23.00 35.00
C TRP A 353 17.27 23.10 34.06
N ALA A 354 18.48 22.82 34.59
CA ALA A 354 19.66 22.70 33.77
C ALA A 354 19.55 21.55 32.75
N LEU A 355 19.02 20.40 33.18
CA LEU A 355 18.73 19.27 32.27
C LEU A 355 17.76 19.67 31.16
N LEU A 356 16.65 20.33 31.47
CA LEU A 356 15.69 20.78 30.47
C LEU A 356 16.29 21.82 29.50
N ALA A 357 17.10 22.76 30.03
CA ALA A 357 17.71 23.76 29.17
C ALA A 357 18.67 23.10 28.14
N TRP A 358 19.57 22.24 28.58
CA TRP A 358 20.53 21.57 27.71
C TRP A 358 19.88 20.52 26.80
N ALA A 359 18.89 19.77 27.28
CA ALA A 359 18.09 18.88 26.46
C ALA A 359 17.29 19.68 25.39
N GLY A 360 16.80 20.88 25.73
CA GLY A 360 16.15 21.79 24.79
C GLY A 360 17.09 22.25 23.67
N VAL A 361 18.36 22.57 24.00
CA VAL A 361 19.36 22.91 22.98
C VAL A 361 19.65 21.72 22.08
N ASP A 362 19.95 20.55 22.66
CA ASP A 362 20.24 19.32 21.89
C ASP A 362 19.10 18.96 20.96
N ARG A 363 17.89 18.84 21.51
CA ARG A 363 16.70 18.46 20.76
C ARG A 363 16.31 19.51 19.72
N GLY A 364 16.43 20.79 20.07
CA GLY A 364 16.13 21.89 19.16
C GLY A 364 17.04 21.89 17.93
N LEU A 365 18.34 21.75 18.12
CA LEU A 365 19.34 21.71 17.02
C LEU A 365 19.12 20.48 16.13
N ARG A 366 18.93 19.32 16.72
CA ARG A 366 18.67 18.07 15.97
C ARG A 366 17.39 18.13 15.16
N MET A 367 16.29 18.62 15.78
CA MET A 367 15.01 18.77 15.08
C MET A 367 15.08 19.85 13.99
N ALA A 368 15.85 20.92 14.18
CA ALA A 368 16.08 21.92 13.15
C ALA A 368 16.85 21.33 11.97
N ALA A 369 17.95 20.62 12.22
CA ALA A 369 18.74 19.97 11.17
C ALA A 369 17.93 18.91 10.40
N ALA A 370 17.24 18.02 11.11
CA ALA A 370 16.36 17.03 10.49
C ALA A 370 15.22 17.70 9.71
N GLY A 371 14.63 18.74 10.26
CA GLY A 371 13.56 19.51 9.63
C GLY A 371 13.99 20.18 8.31
N VAL A 372 15.16 20.79 8.28
CA VAL A 372 15.74 21.38 7.06
C VAL A 372 15.97 20.28 6.01
N LEU A 373 16.56 19.16 6.40
CA LEU A 373 16.79 18.04 5.49
C LEU A 373 15.46 17.52 4.90
N VAL A 374 14.47 17.26 5.76
CA VAL A 374 13.14 16.79 5.31
C VAL A 374 12.48 17.83 4.40
N TRP A 375 12.60 19.12 4.72
CA TRP A 375 12.06 20.19 3.90
C TRP A 375 12.70 20.23 2.50
N LEU A 376 14.04 20.14 2.41
CA LEU A 376 14.77 20.10 1.15
C LEU A 376 14.40 18.89 0.30
N VAL A 377 14.43 17.70 0.89
CA VAL A 377 14.06 16.44 0.22
C VAL A 377 12.61 16.48 -0.25
N ALA A 378 11.69 16.93 0.61
CA ALA A 378 10.28 16.99 0.27
C ALA A 378 9.98 18.00 -0.85
N HIS A 379 10.69 19.12 -0.94
CA HIS A 379 10.55 20.04 -2.06
C HIS A 379 11.10 19.46 -3.35
N GLY A 380 12.29 18.88 -3.32
CA GLY A 380 12.91 18.29 -4.51
C GLY A 380 12.15 17.07 -5.04
N LEU A 381 11.59 16.26 -4.16
CA LEU A 381 10.88 15.03 -4.51
C LEU A 381 9.35 15.16 -4.46
N HIS A 382 8.79 16.36 -4.32
CA HIS A 382 7.36 16.57 -4.13
C HIS A 382 6.44 15.85 -5.13
N PRO A 383 6.70 15.86 -6.46
CA PRO A 383 5.85 15.14 -7.41
C PRO A 383 5.87 13.62 -7.19
N TRP A 384 7.04 13.09 -6.82
CA TRP A 384 7.22 11.66 -6.52
C TRP A 384 6.56 11.28 -5.20
N LEU A 385 6.78 12.05 -4.14
CA LEU A 385 6.18 11.83 -2.82
C LEU A 385 4.65 11.81 -2.88
N ARG A 386 4.04 12.72 -3.62
CA ARG A 386 2.57 12.72 -3.79
C ARG A 386 2.05 11.44 -4.44
N ARG A 387 2.83 10.79 -5.30
CA ARG A 387 2.43 9.57 -6.01
C ARG A 387 2.80 8.31 -5.24
N CYS A 388 3.94 8.29 -4.58
CA CYS A 388 4.61 7.10 -4.07
C CYS A 388 4.86 7.15 -2.55
N TYR A 389 4.03 7.83 -1.79
CA TYR A 389 4.26 8.05 -0.37
C TYR A 389 4.38 6.74 0.44
N GLY A 390 3.65 5.69 0.04
CA GLY A 390 3.77 4.38 0.64
C GLY A 390 5.17 3.77 0.47
N THR A 391 5.72 3.86 -0.74
CA THR A 391 7.09 3.41 -1.04
C THR A 391 8.12 4.21 -0.22
N TYR A 392 7.94 5.54 -0.15
CA TYR A 392 8.78 6.39 0.68
C TYR A 392 8.79 5.95 2.15
N LEU A 393 7.61 5.72 2.75
CA LEU A 393 7.51 5.28 4.15
C LEU A 393 8.21 3.94 4.38
N VAL A 394 8.06 2.99 3.46
CA VAL A 394 8.70 1.67 3.59
C VAL A 394 10.22 1.79 3.45
N LEU A 395 10.71 2.50 2.44
CA LEU A 395 12.16 2.66 2.24
C LEU A 395 12.83 3.38 3.42
N THR A 396 12.20 4.43 3.93
CA THR A 396 12.73 5.15 5.11
C THR A 396 12.67 4.30 6.38
N ALA A 397 11.60 3.52 6.59
CA ALA A 397 11.48 2.62 7.73
C ALA A 397 12.52 1.49 7.69
N VAL A 398 12.75 0.88 6.51
CA VAL A 398 13.77 -0.17 6.32
C VAL A 398 15.17 0.41 6.52
N GLY A 399 15.46 1.57 5.94
CA GLY A 399 16.74 2.26 6.12
C GLY A 399 17.02 2.60 7.60
N PHE A 400 16.01 3.10 8.31
CA PHE A 400 16.09 3.38 9.73
C PHE A 400 16.32 2.09 10.55
N ALA A 401 15.58 1.03 10.29
CA ALA A 401 15.76 -0.25 10.99
C ALA A 401 17.19 -0.78 10.81
N GLY A 402 17.74 -0.70 9.59
CA GLY A 402 19.12 -1.07 9.31
C GLY A 402 20.14 -0.20 10.07
N ALA A 403 19.96 1.13 10.07
CA ALA A 403 20.81 2.04 10.81
C ALA A 403 20.76 1.78 12.33
N LEU A 404 19.55 1.57 12.88
CA LEU A 404 19.38 1.25 14.29
C LEU A 404 20.07 -0.07 14.68
N THR A 405 19.96 -1.10 13.84
CA THR A 405 20.65 -2.37 14.04
C THR A 405 22.18 -2.18 14.09
N MET A 406 22.72 -1.38 13.16
CA MET A 406 24.18 -1.08 13.16
C MET A 406 24.61 -0.30 14.40
N ILE A 407 23.83 0.68 14.85
CA ILE A 407 24.12 1.44 16.08
C ILE A 407 24.13 0.50 17.28
N VAL A 408 23.09 -0.32 17.46
CA VAL A 408 23.04 -1.26 18.60
C VAL A 408 24.20 -2.24 18.55
N ALA A 409 24.54 -2.79 17.38
CA ALA A 409 25.69 -3.69 17.22
C ALA A 409 27.02 -3.03 17.53
N ALA A 410 27.19 -1.73 17.23
CA ALA A 410 28.40 -0.99 17.58
C ALA A 410 28.58 -0.77 19.10
N TRP A 411 27.47 -0.81 19.85
CA TRP A 411 27.47 -0.64 21.30
C TRP A 411 27.37 -1.98 22.07
N SER A 412 27.15 -3.09 21.37
CA SER A 412 27.18 -4.44 21.97
C SER A 412 28.62 -4.92 22.14
#